data_bcba242a5a92c0a3a603280e70eb87cf
#
_entry.id   bcba242a5a92c0a3a603280e70eb87cf
#
_cell.length_a   1.000
_cell.length_b   1.000
_cell.length_c   1.000
_cell.angle_alpha   90.00
_cell.angle_beta   90.00
_cell.angle_gamma   90.00
#
_symmetry.space_group_name_H-M   'P 1'
#
loop_
_entity.id
_entity.type
_entity.pdbx_description
1 polymer ?
#
loop_
_entity_poly.entity_id
_entity_poly.type
_entity_poly.pdbx_seq_one_letter_code
_entity_poly.pdbx_strand_id
1 'polypeptide(L)'
;MSYRSAWGLLRDCEQALGAALVIMERGRGTRLTEFGEALVQLDAEARPALEAAHIPWQRRLEALLAPVVRTVPERLRLAASHDLALADWVEHGRRIPFELFWRGSEEALAGLGRDECDIAGFHVPEDWTAVQVTTWLGRWLKPAQHACVPVMRRCQGLIVARGNPHRLQTLADASKRGLRMVNRQRGSGTRSLIDQLLAANGLRPESIAGYAHEEFTHEAIAATVAAGQADVGFGIEAAAARYDLGFVPVVWERYGFAMRSAVADSVEGKQFLTRLQGNTFRQRLAAMPGYEPLPVRAPGAWAEFLT
;
A
#
# COMPACT_ATOMS: atom_id res chain seq x y z
N MET A 1 9.26 -2.14 12.56
CA MET A 1 10.33 -2.97 13.19
C MET A 1 11.65 -2.23 13.01
N SER A 2 12.51 -2.13 14.05
CA SER A 2 13.83 -1.48 13.88
C SER A 2 14.77 -2.39 13.06
N TYR A 3 15.75 -1.79 12.37
CA TYR A 3 16.78 -2.53 11.63
C TYR A 3 17.48 -3.59 12.51
N ARG A 4 17.79 -3.22 13.77
CA ARG A 4 18.42 -4.14 14.73
C ARG A 4 17.52 -5.33 15.08
N SER A 5 16.22 -5.12 15.22
CA SER A 5 15.23 -6.18 15.50
C SER A 5 15.07 -7.11 14.29
N ALA A 6 15.06 -6.57 13.07
CA ALA A 6 14.99 -7.37 11.84
C ALA A 6 16.19 -8.28 11.68
N TRP A 7 17.40 -7.76 11.96
CA TRP A 7 18.63 -8.54 11.94
C TRP A 7 18.68 -9.62 13.03
N GLY A 8 18.16 -9.31 14.24
CA GLY A 8 18.04 -10.31 15.31
C GLY A 8 17.17 -11.48 14.86
N LEU A 9 15.97 -11.20 14.39
CA LEU A 9 15.03 -12.21 13.92
C LEU A 9 15.62 -13.06 12.77
N LEU A 10 16.31 -12.41 11.81
CA LEU A 10 16.94 -13.11 10.71
C LEU A 10 18.02 -14.11 11.18
N ARG A 11 18.87 -13.71 12.13
CA ARG A 11 19.86 -14.60 12.72
C ARG A 11 19.25 -15.77 13.49
N ASP A 12 18.18 -15.51 14.23
CA ASP A 12 17.45 -16.55 14.93
C ASP A 12 16.86 -17.58 13.96
N CYS A 13 16.33 -17.10 12.82
CA CYS A 13 15.84 -17.97 11.76
C CYS A 13 16.98 -18.78 11.10
N GLU A 14 18.12 -18.15 10.77
CA GLU A 14 19.29 -18.84 10.21
C GLU A 14 19.83 -19.91 11.16
N GLN A 15 19.87 -19.61 12.46
CA GLN A 15 20.28 -20.56 13.47
C GLN A 15 19.31 -21.75 13.58
N ALA A 16 18.01 -21.47 13.56
CA ALA A 16 16.98 -22.52 13.65
C ALA A 16 16.96 -23.42 12.40
N LEU A 17 17.22 -22.84 11.22
CA LEU A 17 17.24 -23.57 9.94
C LEU A 17 18.60 -24.25 9.66
N GLY A 18 19.66 -23.86 10.36
CA GLY A 18 21.02 -24.34 10.11
C GLY A 18 21.61 -23.91 8.76
N ALA A 19 21.03 -22.87 8.12
CA ALA A 19 21.41 -22.38 6.81
C ALA A 19 21.34 -20.86 6.76
N ALA A 20 22.26 -20.21 6.02
CA ALA A 20 22.25 -18.79 5.79
C ALA A 20 21.10 -18.42 4.83
N LEU A 21 20.34 -17.39 5.18
CA LEU A 21 19.27 -16.81 4.37
C LEU A 21 19.73 -15.63 3.56
N VAL A 22 20.76 -14.93 4.06
CA VAL A 22 21.31 -13.74 3.40
C VAL A 22 22.83 -13.78 3.32
N ILE A 23 23.37 -13.09 2.33
CA ILE A 23 24.80 -12.86 2.14
C ILE A 23 25.06 -11.36 2.17
N MET A 24 25.99 -10.93 3.02
CA MET A 24 26.47 -9.55 3.05
C MET A 24 27.62 -9.37 2.05
N GLU A 25 27.41 -8.55 1.03
CA GLU A 25 28.45 -8.19 0.08
C GLU A 25 29.00 -6.80 0.43
N ARG A 26 30.32 -6.75 0.70
CA ARG A 26 30.98 -5.51 1.10
C ARG A 26 30.86 -4.46 -0.01
N GLY A 27 30.18 -3.34 0.28
CA GLY A 27 29.89 -2.27 -0.68
C GLY A 27 28.69 -2.51 -1.62
N ARG A 28 28.00 -3.65 -1.51
CA ARG A 28 26.82 -3.99 -2.33
C ARG A 28 25.56 -4.30 -1.52
N GLY A 29 25.67 -4.24 -0.18
CA GLY A 29 24.52 -4.47 0.70
C GLY A 29 24.29 -5.95 1.02
N THR A 30 23.04 -6.31 1.28
CA THR A 30 22.62 -7.66 1.63
C THR A 30 21.74 -8.23 0.52
N ARG A 31 22.01 -9.45 0.10
CA ARG A 31 21.14 -10.19 -0.83
C ARG A 31 20.72 -11.53 -0.24
N LEU A 32 19.65 -12.08 -0.71
CA LEU A 32 19.24 -13.44 -0.33
C LEU A 32 20.25 -14.46 -0.85
N THR A 33 20.38 -15.55 -0.12
CA THR A 33 20.99 -16.79 -0.65
C THR A 33 20.02 -17.46 -1.60
N GLU A 34 20.47 -18.42 -2.39
CA GLU A 34 19.62 -19.26 -3.21
C GLU A 34 18.50 -19.95 -2.37
N PHE A 35 18.87 -20.40 -1.17
CA PHE A 35 17.91 -20.96 -0.21
C PHE A 35 16.93 -19.89 0.31
N GLY A 36 17.41 -18.67 0.59
CA GLY A 36 16.56 -17.55 0.99
C GLY A 36 15.57 -17.15 -0.11
N GLU A 37 15.99 -17.11 -1.37
CA GLU A 37 15.13 -16.86 -2.52
C GLU A 37 14.07 -17.96 -2.68
N ALA A 38 14.46 -19.23 -2.55
CA ALA A 38 13.52 -20.36 -2.60
C ALA A 38 12.46 -20.30 -1.50
N LEU A 39 12.81 -19.90 -0.27
CA LEU A 39 11.84 -19.72 0.82
C LEU A 39 10.86 -18.58 0.55
N VAL A 40 11.34 -17.44 0.03
CA VAL A 40 10.46 -16.31 -0.33
C VAL A 40 9.51 -16.72 -1.45
N GLN A 41 10.00 -17.44 -2.45
CA GLN A 41 9.17 -17.94 -3.53
C GLN A 41 8.13 -18.95 -3.03
N LEU A 42 8.52 -19.89 -2.19
CA LEU A 42 7.60 -20.86 -1.58
C LEU A 42 6.51 -20.16 -0.75
N ASP A 43 6.85 -19.13 0.04
CA ASP A 43 5.85 -18.34 0.78
C ASP A 43 4.88 -17.64 -0.16
N ALA A 44 5.39 -17.04 -1.24
CA ALA A 44 4.56 -16.36 -2.23
C ALA A 44 3.59 -17.30 -2.94
N GLU A 45 4.00 -18.54 -3.20
CA GLU A 45 3.16 -19.59 -3.81
C GLU A 45 2.16 -20.20 -2.81
N ALA A 46 2.60 -20.45 -1.57
CA ALA A 46 1.80 -21.11 -0.55
C ALA A 46 0.79 -20.16 0.14
N ARG A 47 1.13 -18.88 0.29
CA ARG A 47 0.33 -17.89 1.02
C ARG A 47 -1.12 -17.79 0.54
N PRO A 48 -1.44 -17.68 -0.77
CA PRO A 48 -2.82 -17.63 -1.24
C PRO A 48 -3.62 -18.89 -0.90
N ALA A 49 -2.97 -20.06 -0.96
CA ALA A 49 -3.62 -21.34 -0.65
C ALA A 49 -3.87 -21.48 0.87
N LEU A 50 -2.91 -21.06 1.69
CA LEU A 50 -3.04 -21.06 3.15
C LEU A 50 -4.11 -20.07 3.62
N GLU A 51 -4.15 -18.87 3.05
CA GLU A 51 -5.19 -17.88 3.33
C GLU A 51 -6.57 -18.39 2.93
N ALA A 52 -6.70 -18.96 1.73
CA ALA A 52 -7.96 -19.55 1.28
C ALA A 52 -8.42 -20.72 2.18
N ALA A 53 -7.49 -21.54 2.65
CA ALA A 53 -7.78 -22.64 3.57
C ALA A 53 -8.14 -22.16 4.98
N HIS A 54 -7.58 -21.02 5.43
CA HIS A 54 -7.82 -20.47 6.77
C HIS A 54 -9.21 -19.84 6.91
N ILE A 55 -9.70 -19.15 5.88
CA ILE A 55 -10.97 -18.40 5.90
C ILE A 55 -12.18 -19.25 6.34
N PRO A 56 -12.43 -20.48 5.82
CA PRO A 56 -13.56 -21.29 6.25
C PRO A 56 -13.52 -21.68 7.72
N TRP A 57 -12.31 -21.94 8.24
CA TRP A 57 -12.10 -22.31 9.64
C TRP A 57 -12.28 -21.13 10.58
N GLN A 58 -11.80 -19.96 10.18
CA GLN A 58 -12.02 -18.71 10.90
C GLN A 58 -13.52 -18.41 11.00
N ARG A 59 -14.27 -18.47 9.91
CA ARG A 59 -15.74 -18.30 9.92
C ARG A 59 -16.44 -19.30 10.83
N ARG A 60 -15.99 -20.55 10.82
CA ARG A 60 -16.56 -21.60 11.69
C ARG A 60 -16.27 -21.34 13.16
N LEU A 61 -15.06 -20.88 13.48
CA LEU A 61 -14.70 -20.48 14.84
C LEU A 61 -15.52 -19.26 15.28
N GLU A 62 -15.64 -18.23 14.44
CA GLU A 62 -16.47 -17.04 14.70
C GLU A 62 -17.93 -17.42 14.96
N ALA A 63 -18.50 -18.33 14.15
CA ALA A 63 -19.86 -18.81 14.35
C ALA A 63 -20.03 -19.60 15.66
N LEU A 64 -19.03 -20.37 16.08
CA LEU A 64 -19.04 -21.09 17.36
C LEU A 64 -18.88 -20.14 18.55
N LEU A 65 -18.10 -19.08 18.39
CA LEU A 65 -17.85 -18.10 19.46
C LEU A 65 -18.96 -17.05 19.57
N ALA A 66 -19.69 -16.77 18.50
CA ALA A 66 -20.74 -15.74 18.45
C ALA A 66 -21.77 -15.84 19.61
N PRO A 67 -22.28 -17.02 20.03
CA PRO A 67 -23.19 -17.11 21.16
C PRO A 67 -22.52 -16.93 22.53
N VAL A 68 -21.19 -17.15 22.63
CA VAL A 68 -20.43 -17.10 23.87
C VAL A 68 -19.81 -15.72 24.09
N VAL A 69 -19.43 -15.04 23.00
CA VAL A 69 -18.65 -13.78 23.00
C VAL A 69 -19.58 -12.57 22.79
N ARG A 70 -20.75 -12.57 23.39
CA ARG A 70 -21.72 -11.46 23.32
C ARG A 70 -21.23 -10.10 23.83
N THR A 71 -19.96 -9.97 24.27
CA THR A 71 -19.38 -8.76 24.86
C THR A 71 -18.14 -8.23 24.15
N VAL A 72 -17.63 -8.91 23.11
CA VAL A 72 -16.56 -8.33 22.29
C VAL A 72 -17.23 -7.50 21.20
N PRO A 73 -17.02 -6.19 21.13
CA PRO A 73 -17.55 -5.39 20.01
C PRO A 73 -17.07 -6.00 18.69
N GLU A 74 -17.97 -6.16 17.74
CA GLU A 74 -17.62 -6.60 16.39
C GLU A 74 -16.49 -5.69 15.87
N ARG A 75 -15.33 -6.30 15.64
CA ARG A 75 -14.20 -5.56 15.09
C ARG A 75 -14.37 -5.49 13.59
N LEU A 76 -14.39 -4.28 13.06
CA LEU A 76 -14.35 -4.08 11.62
C LEU A 76 -13.07 -4.65 11.04
N ARG A 77 -13.17 -5.39 9.95
CA ARG A 77 -12.04 -5.90 9.18
C ARG A 77 -11.72 -4.90 8.09
N LEU A 78 -10.58 -4.25 8.20
CA LEU A 78 -10.09 -3.26 7.25
C LEU A 78 -8.97 -3.88 6.41
N ALA A 79 -9.16 -4.04 5.11
CA ALA A 79 -8.11 -4.35 4.17
C ALA A 79 -7.72 -3.07 3.41
N ALA A 80 -6.44 -2.71 3.37
CA ALA A 80 -6.02 -1.45 2.76
C ALA A 80 -4.62 -1.54 2.16
N SER A 81 -4.37 -0.79 1.08
CA SER A 81 -3.01 -0.62 0.57
C SER A 81 -2.16 0.14 1.59
N HIS A 82 -0.91 -0.31 1.74
CA HIS A 82 0.01 0.33 2.67
C HIS A 82 0.20 1.80 2.31
N ASP A 83 -0.05 2.66 3.29
CA ASP A 83 0.06 4.11 3.18
C ASP A 83 0.61 4.69 4.48
N LEU A 84 1.53 5.66 4.39
CA LEU A 84 2.21 6.21 5.57
C LEU A 84 1.26 7.01 6.47
N ALA A 85 0.29 7.71 5.89
CA ALA A 85 -0.69 8.47 6.68
C ALA A 85 -1.67 7.52 7.38
N LEU A 86 -2.08 6.43 6.72
CA LEU A 86 -2.92 5.42 7.33
C LEU A 86 -2.17 4.65 8.43
N ALA A 87 -0.90 4.31 8.20
CA ALA A 87 -0.06 3.67 9.21
C ALA A 87 0.11 4.56 10.46
N ASP A 88 0.39 5.84 10.26
CA ASP A 88 0.47 6.84 11.31
C ASP A 88 -0.85 7.01 12.07
N TRP A 89 -1.99 7.01 11.36
CA TRP A 89 -3.31 7.08 11.97
C TRP A 89 -3.62 5.86 12.84
N VAL A 90 -3.21 4.66 12.42
CA VAL A 90 -3.38 3.42 13.19
C VAL A 90 -2.48 3.42 14.43
N GLU A 91 -1.22 3.82 14.29
CA GLU A 91 -0.25 3.83 15.38
C GLU A 91 -0.63 4.83 16.50
N HIS A 92 -1.11 6.00 16.13
CA HIS A 92 -1.46 7.06 17.07
C HIS A 92 -2.96 7.16 17.38
N GLY A 93 -3.78 6.35 16.72
CA GLY A 93 -5.21 6.24 16.99
C GLY A 93 -5.47 5.59 18.34
N ARG A 94 -6.24 6.24 19.22
CA ARG A 94 -6.77 5.57 20.42
C ARG A 94 -7.55 4.35 19.96
N ARG A 95 -7.34 3.18 20.59
CA ARG A 95 -7.92 1.86 20.30
C ARG A 95 -9.18 1.91 19.43
N ILE A 96 -9.00 1.72 18.14
CA ILE A 96 -10.11 1.58 17.20
C ILE A 96 -10.42 0.07 17.16
N PRO A 97 -11.67 -0.34 17.30
CA PRO A 97 -12.02 -1.75 17.24
C PRO A 97 -12.05 -2.24 15.78
N PHE A 98 -10.90 -2.25 15.11
CA PHE A 98 -10.76 -2.88 13.81
C PHE A 98 -9.48 -3.71 13.74
N GLU A 99 -9.48 -4.67 12.83
CA GLU A 99 -8.30 -5.43 12.42
C GLU A 99 -7.85 -4.92 11.06
N LEU A 100 -6.56 -4.61 10.92
CA LEU A 100 -6.00 -4.08 9.67
C LEU A 100 -5.15 -5.13 8.97
N PHE A 101 -5.48 -5.36 7.71
CA PHE A 101 -4.74 -6.22 6.78
C PHE A 101 -4.17 -5.37 5.65
N TRP A 102 -2.84 -5.35 5.52
CA TRP A 102 -2.19 -4.67 4.41
C TRP A 102 -2.30 -5.50 3.14
N ARG A 103 -3.02 -4.99 2.14
CA ARG A 103 -3.26 -5.63 0.85
C ARG A 103 -3.23 -4.59 -0.27
N GLY A 104 -2.97 -4.99 -1.52
CA GLY A 104 -3.10 -4.08 -2.66
C GLY A 104 -4.54 -3.56 -2.82
N SER A 105 -4.74 -2.40 -3.48
CA SER A 105 -6.06 -1.81 -3.68
C SER A 105 -7.05 -2.78 -4.34
N GLU A 106 -6.63 -3.47 -5.40
CA GLU A 106 -7.50 -4.45 -6.10
C GLU A 106 -7.83 -5.65 -5.21
N GLU A 107 -6.86 -6.14 -4.46
CA GLU A 107 -7.04 -7.25 -3.54
C GLU A 107 -7.98 -6.88 -2.38
N ALA A 108 -7.84 -5.67 -1.82
CA ALA A 108 -8.73 -5.16 -0.80
C ALA A 108 -10.18 -5.03 -1.31
N LEU A 109 -10.37 -4.47 -2.50
CA LEU A 109 -11.68 -4.36 -3.14
C LEU A 109 -12.29 -5.72 -3.47
N ALA A 110 -11.49 -6.65 -3.97
CA ALA A 110 -11.92 -8.02 -4.23
C ALA A 110 -12.34 -8.73 -2.93
N GLY A 111 -11.57 -8.54 -1.84
CA GLY A 111 -11.89 -9.04 -0.51
C GLY A 111 -13.22 -8.48 0.02
N LEU A 112 -13.47 -7.18 -0.16
CA LEU A 112 -14.75 -6.56 0.19
C LEU A 112 -15.91 -7.17 -0.62
N GLY A 113 -15.71 -7.39 -1.91
CA GLY A 113 -16.72 -8.01 -2.79
C GLY A 113 -17.05 -9.47 -2.41
N ARG A 114 -16.12 -10.17 -1.75
CA ARG A 114 -16.26 -11.55 -1.25
C ARG A 114 -16.61 -11.66 0.24
N ASP A 115 -16.88 -10.53 0.91
CA ASP A 115 -17.15 -10.47 2.35
C ASP A 115 -15.96 -10.91 3.25
N GLU A 116 -14.73 -10.83 2.76
CA GLU A 116 -13.51 -11.14 3.51
C GLU A 116 -13.05 -9.95 4.39
N CYS A 117 -13.49 -8.75 4.07
CA CYS A 117 -13.34 -7.55 4.90
C CYS A 117 -14.62 -6.70 4.86
N ASP A 118 -14.72 -5.75 5.77
CA ASP A 118 -15.88 -4.86 5.93
C ASP A 118 -15.64 -3.51 5.28
N ILE A 119 -14.37 -3.11 5.20
CA ILE A 119 -13.89 -1.85 4.63
C ILE A 119 -12.65 -2.14 3.78
N ALA A 120 -12.60 -1.59 2.57
CA ALA A 120 -11.47 -1.68 1.66
C ALA A 120 -10.86 -0.30 1.42
N GLY A 121 -9.58 -0.10 1.75
CA GLY A 121 -8.82 1.10 1.41
C GLY A 121 -8.18 0.97 0.03
N PHE A 122 -8.38 1.98 -0.81
CA PHE A 122 -7.89 2.00 -2.19
C PHE A 122 -7.54 3.41 -2.63
N HIS A 123 -6.80 3.50 -3.72
CA HIS A 123 -6.46 4.77 -4.36
C HIS A 123 -6.67 4.70 -5.87
N VAL A 124 -6.97 5.85 -6.46
CA VAL A 124 -7.12 6.04 -7.90
C VAL A 124 -6.42 7.33 -8.33
N PRO A 125 -5.85 7.38 -9.55
CA PRO A 125 -5.32 8.62 -10.11
C PRO A 125 -6.40 9.71 -10.21
N GLU A 126 -6.04 10.95 -9.96
CA GLU A 126 -6.99 12.08 -10.02
C GLU A 126 -7.42 12.46 -11.45
N ASP A 127 -6.64 12.08 -12.45
CA ASP A 127 -6.94 12.29 -13.86
C ASP A 127 -7.95 11.27 -14.42
N TRP A 128 -8.36 10.27 -13.63
CA TRP A 128 -9.42 9.37 -14.03
C TRP A 128 -10.78 10.09 -14.07
N THR A 129 -11.59 9.73 -15.06
CA THR A 129 -12.97 10.15 -15.13
C THR A 129 -13.87 9.34 -14.18
N ALA A 130 -15.02 9.87 -13.80
CA ALA A 130 -16.02 9.15 -13.01
C ALA A 130 -16.41 7.80 -13.65
N VAL A 131 -16.44 7.72 -14.98
CA VAL A 131 -16.71 6.48 -15.72
C VAL A 131 -15.60 5.45 -15.51
N GLN A 132 -14.34 5.88 -15.55
CA GLN A 132 -13.21 4.98 -15.29
C GLN A 132 -13.23 4.45 -13.87
N VAL A 133 -13.48 5.31 -12.87
CA VAL A 133 -13.60 4.89 -11.46
C VAL A 133 -14.74 3.89 -11.29
N THR A 134 -15.93 4.19 -11.80
CA THR A 134 -17.10 3.32 -11.65
C THR A 134 -16.92 1.99 -12.38
N THR A 135 -16.30 2.00 -13.56
CA THR A 135 -15.99 0.77 -14.32
C THR A 135 -14.97 -0.09 -13.58
N TRP A 136 -13.93 0.54 -13.01
CA TRP A 136 -12.88 -0.17 -12.27
C TRP A 136 -13.43 -0.78 -10.98
N LEU A 137 -14.15 -0.01 -10.16
CA LEU A 137 -14.79 -0.50 -8.93
C LEU A 137 -15.83 -1.59 -9.21
N GLY A 138 -16.56 -1.49 -10.32
CA GLY A 138 -17.59 -2.43 -10.74
C GLY A 138 -17.08 -3.85 -11.03
N ARG A 139 -15.76 -4.06 -11.09
CA ARG A 139 -15.16 -5.39 -11.20
C ARG A 139 -15.38 -6.23 -9.94
N TRP A 140 -15.52 -5.60 -8.78
CA TRP A 140 -15.62 -6.27 -7.48
C TRP A 140 -16.86 -5.87 -6.69
N LEU A 141 -17.32 -4.62 -6.84
CA LEU A 141 -18.35 -4.02 -6.01
C LEU A 141 -19.66 -3.84 -6.77
N LYS A 142 -20.74 -3.61 -6.04
CA LYS A 142 -22.07 -3.33 -6.56
C LYS A 142 -22.53 -1.96 -6.05
N PRO A 143 -22.90 -0.99 -6.92
CA PRO A 143 -23.31 0.36 -6.50
C PRO A 143 -24.44 0.40 -5.49
N ALA A 144 -25.40 -0.55 -5.60
CA ALA A 144 -26.53 -0.63 -4.68
C ALA A 144 -26.20 -1.12 -3.27
N GLN A 145 -25.01 -1.70 -3.08
CA GLN A 145 -24.60 -2.34 -1.81
C GLN A 145 -23.38 -1.70 -1.18
N HIS A 146 -22.58 -0.96 -1.95
CA HIS A 146 -21.31 -0.42 -1.51
C HIS A 146 -21.24 1.09 -1.77
N ALA A 147 -20.84 1.81 -0.75
CA ALA A 147 -20.54 3.23 -0.81
C ALA A 147 -19.04 3.48 -0.72
N CYS A 148 -18.60 4.61 -1.25
CA CYS A 148 -17.20 5.06 -1.19
C CYS A 148 -17.09 6.41 -0.49
N VAL A 149 -15.96 6.65 0.17
CA VAL A 149 -15.62 7.94 0.77
C VAL A 149 -14.18 8.30 0.45
N PRO A 150 -13.92 9.41 -0.25
CA PRO A 150 -12.58 9.94 -0.42
C PRO A 150 -12.14 10.60 0.90
N VAL A 151 -10.85 10.48 1.24
CA VAL A 151 -10.33 10.97 2.51
C VAL A 151 -9.15 11.91 2.31
N MET A 152 -8.26 11.56 1.42
CA MET A 152 -7.04 12.32 1.16
C MET A 152 -6.60 12.19 -0.28
N ARG A 153 -5.79 13.15 -0.71
CA ARG A 153 -4.99 13.03 -1.91
C ARG A 153 -3.52 12.93 -1.53
N ARG A 154 -2.75 12.25 -2.36
CA ARG A 154 -1.31 12.08 -2.16
C ARG A 154 -0.57 12.19 -3.49
N CYS A 155 0.64 12.72 -3.43
CA CYS A 155 1.50 12.86 -4.59
C CYS A 155 2.43 11.65 -4.70
N GLN A 156 2.44 11.00 -5.87
CA GLN A 156 3.46 10.03 -6.27
C GLN A 156 4.39 10.62 -7.33
N GLY A 157 5.64 10.21 -7.28
CA GLY A 157 6.65 10.72 -8.20
C GLY A 157 7.97 9.98 -8.10
N LEU A 158 8.99 10.55 -8.75
CA LEU A 158 10.33 10.01 -8.72
C LEU A 158 11.00 10.37 -7.41
N ILE A 159 11.53 9.37 -6.72
CA ILE A 159 12.39 9.51 -5.55
C ILE A 159 13.83 9.44 -6.07
N VAL A 160 14.60 10.49 -5.84
CA VAL A 160 15.95 10.66 -6.37
C VAL A 160 16.89 11.13 -5.27
N ALA A 161 18.19 11.04 -5.49
CA ALA A 161 19.17 11.60 -4.57
C ALA A 161 18.92 13.10 -4.36
N ARG A 162 19.31 13.62 -3.19
CA ARG A 162 19.13 15.04 -2.82
C ARG A 162 19.66 15.96 -3.92
N GLY A 163 18.86 16.96 -4.26
CA GLY A 163 19.17 17.93 -5.31
C GLY A 163 19.01 17.42 -6.73
N ASN A 164 18.50 16.20 -6.93
CA ASN A 164 18.23 15.61 -8.25
C ASN A 164 19.44 15.73 -9.20
N PRO A 165 20.58 15.11 -8.88
CA PRO A 165 21.84 15.30 -9.63
C PRO A 165 21.72 14.90 -11.10
N HIS A 166 20.81 13.98 -11.41
CA HIS A 166 20.54 13.56 -12.78
C HIS A 166 19.48 14.42 -13.47
N ARG A 167 18.95 15.47 -12.83
CA ARG A 167 17.92 16.37 -13.40
C ARG A 167 16.78 15.62 -14.06
N LEU A 168 16.25 14.59 -13.38
CA LEU A 168 15.13 13.79 -13.86
C LEU A 168 13.85 14.59 -13.76
N GLN A 169 13.00 14.49 -14.78
CA GLN A 169 11.65 15.04 -14.80
C GLN A 169 10.61 13.96 -15.04
N THR A 170 10.99 12.87 -15.72
CA THR A 170 10.09 11.78 -16.10
C THR A 170 10.77 10.42 -15.92
N LEU A 171 9.98 9.35 -15.90
CA LEU A 171 10.52 7.98 -15.99
C LEU A 171 11.30 7.74 -17.28
N ALA A 172 10.91 8.39 -18.38
CA ALA A 172 11.62 8.29 -19.64
C ALA A 172 13.05 8.83 -19.56
N ASP A 173 13.30 9.85 -18.73
CA ASP A 173 14.65 10.37 -18.54
C ASP A 173 15.56 9.35 -17.84
N ALA A 174 15.02 8.58 -16.89
CA ALA A 174 15.74 7.52 -16.22
C ALA A 174 16.15 6.43 -17.22
N SER A 175 15.23 6.00 -18.09
CA SER A 175 15.50 5.02 -19.14
C SER A 175 16.57 5.51 -20.12
N LYS A 176 16.42 6.71 -20.67
CA LYS A 176 17.36 7.27 -21.65
C LYS A 176 18.79 7.41 -21.11
N ARG A 177 18.93 7.57 -19.80
CA ARG A 177 20.24 7.73 -19.14
C ARG A 177 20.80 6.44 -18.57
N GLY A 178 20.08 5.32 -18.73
CA GLY A 178 20.49 4.00 -18.21
C GLY A 178 20.60 3.95 -16.68
N LEU A 179 19.80 4.77 -15.97
CA LEU A 179 19.82 4.84 -14.51
C LEU A 179 19.14 3.60 -13.90
N ARG A 180 19.70 3.12 -12.79
CA ARG A 180 19.15 1.98 -12.06
C ARG A 180 17.91 2.40 -11.30
N MET A 181 16.81 1.76 -11.60
CA MET A 181 15.53 1.95 -10.90
C MET A 181 15.36 0.87 -9.84
N VAL A 182 14.76 1.23 -8.70
CA VAL A 182 14.09 0.31 -7.79
C VAL A 182 12.58 0.47 -7.94
N ASN A 183 11.89 -0.65 -8.11
CA ASN A 183 10.48 -0.72 -8.42
C ASN A 183 9.67 -1.20 -7.21
N ARG A 184 8.35 -1.06 -7.26
CA ARG A 184 7.44 -1.69 -6.32
C ARG A 184 7.13 -3.13 -6.76
N GLN A 185 6.81 -3.98 -5.78
CA GLN A 185 6.38 -5.36 -6.04
C GLN A 185 5.21 -5.41 -7.01
N ARG A 186 5.14 -6.50 -7.77
CA ARG A 186 4.00 -6.80 -8.64
C ARG A 186 2.69 -6.84 -7.85
N GLY A 187 1.61 -6.36 -8.45
CA GLY A 187 0.29 -6.29 -7.82
C GLY A 187 0.08 -5.06 -6.93
N SER A 188 1.09 -4.21 -6.70
CA SER A 188 0.88 -2.93 -6.05
C SER A 188 0.30 -1.89 -7.03
N GLY A 189 -0.58 -1.00 -6.54
CA GLY A 189 -1.13 0.08 -7.37
C GLY A 189 -0.04 0.99 -7.95
N THR A 190 1.01 1.28 -7.19
CA THR A 190 2.16 2.06 -7.67
C THR A 190 2.87 1.35 -8.83
N ARG A 191 3.01 0.01 -8.79
CA ARG A 191 3.59 -0.74 -9.90
C ARG A 191 2.71 -0.65 -11.15
N SER A 192 1.40 -0.81 -11.00
CA SER A 192 0.45 -0.65 -12.12
C SER A 192 0.52 0.76 -12.71
N LEU A 193 0.68 1.79 -11.88
CA LEU A 193 0.87 3.16 -12.34
C LEU A 193 2.18 3.32 -13.12
N ILE A 194 3.30 2.79 -12.63
CA ILE A 194 4.59 2.81 -13.34
C ILE A 194 4.45 2.16 -14.72
N ASP A 195 3.82 1.00 -14.79
CA ASP A 195 3.63 0.25 -16.03
C ASP A 195 2.77 1.04 -17.05
N GLN A 196 1.72 1.74 -16.57
CA GLN A 196 0.92 2.65 -17.39
C GLN A 196 1.72 3.85 -17.88
N LEU A 197 2.53 4.48 -17.02
CA LEU A 197 3.39 5.60 -17.40
C LEU A 197 4.44 5.19 -18.44
N LEU A 198 5.03 4.01 -18.31
CA LEU A 198 5.97 3.46 -19.29
C LEU A 198 5.25 3.23 -20.63
N ALA A 199 4.11 2.57 -20.63
CA ALA A 199 3.32 2.31 -21.82
C ALA A 199 2.89 3.60 -22.54
N ALA A 200 2.43 4.61 -21.80
CA ALA A 200 2.05 5.92 -22.33
C ALA A 200 3.22 6.65 -23.02
N ASN A 201 4.46 6.36 -22.60
CA ASN A 201 5.68 6.90 -23.21
C ASN A 201 6.32 5.96 -24.24
N GLY A 202 5.66 4.87 -24.63
CA GLY A 202 6.18 3.89 -25.58
C GLY A 202 7.42 3.14 -25.09
N LEU A 203 7.62 3.08 -23.77
CA LEU A 203 8.74 2.40 -23.14
C LEU A 203 8.35 0.98 -22.71
N ARG A 204 9.26 0.05 -22.95
CA ARG A 204 9.09 -1.33 -22.47
C ARG A 204 9.77 -1.49 -21.10
N PRO A 205 9.22 -2.30 -20.19
CA PRO A 205 9.80 -2.58 -18.89
C PRO A 205 11.28 -2.98 -18.95
N GLU A 206 11.66 -3.79 -19.94
CA GLU A 206 13.02 -4.28 -20.13
C GLU A 206 14.02 -3.17 -20.49
N SER A 207 13.54 -2.02 -20.96
CA SER A 207 14.38 -0.87 -21.26
C SER A 207 14.85 -0.08 -20.02
N ILE A 208 14.28 -0.40 -18.85
CA ILE A 208 14.60 0.27 -17.59
C ILE A 208 15.59 -0.60 -16.79
N ALA A 209 16.80 -0.11 -16.61
CA ALA A 209 17.78 -0.79 -15.76
C ALA A 209 17.24 -0.92 -14.32
N GLY A 210 17.29 -2.13 -13.75
CA GLY A 210 16.77 -2.39 -12.40
C GLY A 210 15.26 -2.51 -12.27
N TYR A 211 14.49 -2.54 -13.38
CA TYR A 211 13.03 -2.70 -13.33
C TYR A 211 12.57 -3.95 -12.55
N ALA A 212 13.36 -5.01 -12.55
CA ALA A 212 13.08 -6.24 -11.80
C ALA A 212 13.51 -6.17 -10.32
N HIS A 213 14.20 -5.10 -9.91
CA HIS A 213 14.53 -4.88 -8.50
C HIS A 213 13.30 -4.36 -7.78
N GLU A 214 12.67 -5.17 -6.96
CA GLU A 214 11.37 -4.90 -6.32
C GLU A 214 11.51 -4.68 -4.82
N GLU A 215 10.76 -3.69 -4.31
CA GLU A 215 10.62 -3.40 -2.89
C GLU A 215 9.13 -3.32 -2.48
N PHE A 216 8.84 -3.70 -1.24
CA PHE A 216 7.45 -3.90 -0.77
C PHE A 216 6.80 -2.65 -0.17
N THR A 217 7.58 -1.62 0.20
CA THR A 217 7.06 -0.39 0.79
C THR A 217 7.67 0.84 0.12
N HIS A 218 7.00 1.98 0.23
CA HIS A 218 7.56 3.25 -0.25
C HIS A 218 8.82 3.65 0.51
N GLU A 219 8.91 3.26 1.80
CA GLU A 219 10.09 3.52 2.63
C GLU A 219 11.28 2.67 2.20
N ALA A 220 11.06 1.40 1.84
CA ALA A 220 12.12 0.54 1.31
C ALA A 220 12.66 1.07 -0.02
N ILE A 221 11.79 1.59 -0.92
CA ILE A 221 12.21 2.30 -2.13
C ILE A 221 13.11 3.48 -1.77
N ALA A 222 12.68 4.34 -0.86
CA ALA A 222 13.45 5.51 -0.46
C ALA A 222 14.79 5.10 0.19
N ALA A 223 14.80 4.09 1.05
CA ALA A 223 16.03 3.56 1.67
C ALA A 223 17.00 3.02 0.64
N THR A 224 16.54 2.31 -0.39
CA THR A 224 17.35 1.77 -1.48
C THR A 224 18.02 2.90 -2.28
N VAL A 225 17.29 3.98 -2.56
CA VAL A 225 17.86 5.17 -3.22
C VAL A 225 18.85 5.89 -2.30
N ALA A 226 18.51 6.08 -1.02
CA ALA A 226 19.39 6.72 -0.03
C ALA A 226 20.71 5.96 0.16
N ALA A 227 20.67 4.62 0.09
CA ALA A 227 21.84 3.77 0.16
C ALA A 227 22.68 3.75 -1.15
N GLY A 228 22.26 4.44 -2.22
CA GLY A 228 22.93 4.45 -3.52
C GLY A 228 22.85 3.11 -4.27
N GLN A 229 21.97 2.22 -3.87
CA GLN A 229 21.75 0.93 -4.53
C GLN A 229 20.89 1.08 -5.80
N ALA A 230 20.08 2.13 -5.86
CA ALA A 230 19.38 2.60 -7.05
C ALA A 230 19.57 4.11 -7.22
N ASP A 231 19.47 4.58 -8.45
CA ASP A 231 19.61 6.00 -8.80
C ASP A 231 18.25 6.72 -8.76
N VAL A 232 17.18 5.95 -8.94
CA VAL A 232 15.80 6.44 -8.93
C VAL A 232 14.84 5.37 -8.40
N GLY A 233 13.86 5.80 -7.62
CA GLY A 233 12.69 5.02 -7.24
C GLY A 233 11.41 5.73 -7.64
N PHE A 234 10.25 5.06 -7.47
CA PHE A 234 8.95 5.68 -7.64
C PHE A 234 8.09 5.43 -6.40
N GLY A 235 7.54 6.49 -5.84
CA GLY A 235 6.78 6.39 -4.61
C GLY A 235 6.16 7.70 -4.17
N ILE A 236 5.78 7.79 -2.89
CA ILE A 236 5.15 8.96 -2.30
C ILE A 236 6.18 9.96 -1.75
N GLU A 237 5.87 11.25 -1.81
CA GLU A 237 6.76 12.32 -1.37
C GLU A 237 7.18 12.18 0.10
N ALA A 238 6.26 11.80 0.99
CA ALA A 238 6.58 11.60 2.39
C ALA A 238 7.67 10.54 2.63
N ALA A 239 7.77 9.51 1.79
CA ALA A 239 8.85 8.54 1.89
C ALA A 239 10.19 9.14 1.48
N ALA A 240 10.24 9.95 0.43
CA ALA A 240 11.45 10.68 0.05
C ALA A 240 11.91 11.62 1.16
N ALA A 241 10.99 12.39 1.74
CA ALA A 241 11.27 13.34 2.80
C ALA A 241 11.86 12.68 4.07
N ARG A 242 11.41 11.47 4.44
CA ARG A 242 11.97 10.73 5.59
C ARG A 242 13.44 10.38 5.47
N TYR A 243 13.94 10.29 4.24
CA TYR A 243 15.34 9.94 3.94
C TYR A 243 16.15 11.12 3.40
N ASP A 244 15.64 12.36 3.51
CA ASP A 244 16.28 13.59 3.00
C ASP A 244 16.63 13.50 1.49
N LEU A 245 15.76 12.86 0.72
CA LEU A 245 15.89 12.66 -0.72
C LEU A 245 15.16 13.75 -1.50
N GLY A 246 15.57 13.93 -2.76
CA GLY A 246 14.83 14.74 -3.72
C GLY A 246 13.58 14.02 -4.20
N PHE A 247 12.56 14.81 -4.58
CA PHE A 247 11.31 14.31 -5.11
C PHE A 247 10.90 15.08 -6.36
N VAL A 248 10.45 14.36 -7.39
CA VAL A 248 9.90 14.96 -8.62
C VAL A 248 8.46 14.49 -8.74
N PRO A 249 7.46 15.39 -8.54
CA PRO A 249 6.06 15.01 -8.58
C PRO A 249 5.64 14.58 -9.99
N VAL A 250 4.83 13.51 -10.08
CA VAL A 250 4.36 12.96 -11.36
C VAL A 250 2.84 12.87 -11.40
N VAL A 251 2.20 12.37 -10.34
CA VAL A 251 0.76 12.14 -10.32
C VAL A 251 0.18 12.37 -8.93
N TRP A 252 -1.01 12.93 -8.90
CA TRP A 252 -1.84 12.96 -7.71
C TRP A 252 -2.84 11.80 -7.74
N GLU A 253 -3.04 11.18 -6.60
CA GLU A 253 -4.03 10.13 -6.39
C GLU A 253 -4.98 10.52 -5.28
N ARG A 254 -6.24 10.10 -5.38
CA ARG A 254 -7.18 10.12 -4.27
C ARG A 254 -7.17 8.79 -3.56
N TYR A 255 -7.01 8.83 -2.26
CA TYR A 255 -7.12 7.68 -1.38
C TYR A 255 -8.42 7.77 -0.59
N GLY A 256 -9.11 6.67 -0.50
CA GLY A 256 -10.35 6.57 0.27
C GLY A 256 -10.73 5.14 0.56
N PHE A 257 -11.95 4.97 1.03
CA PHE A 257 -12.45 3.68 1.46
C PHE A 257 -13.77 3.34 0.76
N ALA A 258 -13.91 2.06 0.41
CA ALA A 258 -15.18 1.46 0.04
C ALA A 258 -15.66 0.58 1.19
N MET A 259 -16.96 0.53 1.42
CA MET A 259 -17.59 -0.30 2.44
C MET A 259 -19.02 -0.66 2.05
N ARG A 260 -19.56 -1.72 2.65
CA ARG A 260 -20.99 -2.00 2.48
C ARG A 260 -21.82 -0.88 3.11
N SER A 261 -22.93 -0.51 2.50
CA SER A 261 -23.80 0.54 3.02
C SER A 261 -24.27 0.25 4.46
N ALA A 262 -24.57 -1.02 4.77
CA ALA A 262 -24.91 -1.43 6.13
C ALA A 262 -23.78 -1.20 7.15
N VAL A 263 -22.50 -1.35 6.73
CA VAL A 263 -21.35 -1.04 7.57
C VAL A 263 -21.21 0.47 7.78
N ALA A 264 -21.40 1.28 6.73
CA ALA A 264 -21.40 2.74 6.85
C ALA A 264 -22.44 3.27 7.83
N ASP A 265 -23.60 2.60 7.92
CA ASP A 265 -24.71 2.98 8.80
C ASP A 265 -24.56 2.43 10.23
N SER A 266 -23.69 1.43 10.44
CA SER A 266 -23.45 0.83 11.76
C SER A 266 -22.79 1.81 12.73
N VAL A 267 -22.83 1.50 14.02
CA VAL A 267 -22.18 2.30 15.09
C VAL A 267 -20.67 2.31 14.87
N GLU A 268 -20.08 1.15 14.56
CA GLU A 268 -18.63 0.95 14.34
C GLU A 268 -18.17 1.68 13.08
N GLY A 269 -18.93 1.59 11.99
CA GLY A 269 -18.65 2.29 10.74
C GLY A 269 -18.69 3.81 10.90
N LYS A 270 -19.69 4.34 11.61
CA LYS A 270 -19.77 5.77 11.94
C LYS A 270 -18.62 6.23 12.83
N GLN A 271 -18.21 5.42 13.81
CA GLN A 271 -17.05 5.72 14.65
C GLN A 271 -15.75 5.72 13.83
N PHE A 272 -15.56 4.75 12.92
CA PHE A 272 -14.44 4.69 12.01
C PHE A 272 -14.35 5.97 11.16
N LEU A 273 -15.45 6.33 10.49
CA LEU A 273 -15.53 7.53 9.64
C LEU A 273 -15.29 8.83 10.43
N THR A 274 -15.90 8.97 11.59
CA THR A 274 -15.72 10.15 12.45
C THR A 274 -14.25 10.35 12.84
N ARG A 275 -13.54 9.27 13.15
CA ARG A 275 -12.13 9.35 13.53
C ARG A 275 -11.22 9.61 12.33
N LEU A 276 -11.50 8.94 11.21
CA LEU A 276 -10.74 9.08 9.97
C LEU A 276 -10.86 10.50 9.38
N GLN A 277 -12.01 11.14 9.55
CA GLN A 277 -12.27 12.51 9.09
C GLN A 277 -12.09 13.57 10.21
N GLY A 278 -11.64 13.14 11.39
CA GLY A 278 -11.45 14.01 12.54
C GLY A 278 -10.30 15.00 12.37
N ASN A 279 -10.40 16.15 13.04
CA ASN A 279 -9.42 17.24 12.94
C ASN A 279 -7.99 16.79 13.27
N THR A 280 -7.80 15.90 14.24
CA THR A 280 -6.46 15.41 14.63
C THR A 280 -5.78 14.69 13.45
N PHE A 281 -6.47 13.77 12.78
CA PHE A 281 -5.91 13.08 11.61
C PHE A 281 -5.67 14.06 10.46
N ARG A 282 -6.62 14.94 10.19
CA ARG A 282 -6.52 15.93 9.11
C ARG A 282 -5.33 16.89 9.30
N GLN A 283 -5.07 17.35 10.53
CA GLN A 283 -3.92 18.19 10.86
C GLN A 283 -2.59 17.43 10.66
N ARG A 284 -2.52 16.17 11.12
CA ARG A 284 -1.32 15.33 10.92
C ARG A 284 -1.09 15.06 9.44
N LEU A 285 -2.14 14.75 8.70
CA LEU A 285 -2.09 14.53 7.26
C LEU A 285 -1.57 15.78 6.51
N ALA A 286 -2.10 16.96 6.84
CA ALA A 286 -1.68 18.23 6.24
C ALA A 286 -0.21 18.61 6.57
N ALA A 287 0.37 18.04 7.62
CA ALA A 287 1.77 18.20 7.96
C ALA A 287 2.71 17.22 7.24
N MET A 288 2.17 16.21 6.54
CA MET A 288 2.96 15.23 5.80
C MET A 288 3.25 15.72 4.38
N PRO A 289 4.51 15.72 3.92
CA PRO A 289 4.84 16.10 2.56
C PRO A 289 4.07 15.27 1.52
N GLY A 290 3.50 15.95 0.52
CA GLY A 290 2.76 15.31 -0.57
C GLY A 290 1.40 14.73 -0.19
N TYR A 291 0.83 15.11 0.97
CA TYR A 291 -0.52 14.75 1.37
C TYR A 291 -1.40 15.97 1.56
N GLU A 292 -2.65 15.84 1.17
CA GLU A 292 -3.67 16.85 1.41
C GLU A 292 -4.98 16.18 1.88
N PRO A 293 -5.59 16.65 2.98
CA PRO A 293 -6.88 16.16 3.43
C PRO A 293 -7.99 16.63 2.49
N LEU A 294 -8.83 15.72 2.04
CA LEU A 294 -10.03 16.06 1.28
C LEU A 294 -11.17 16.57 2.19
N PRO A 295 -12.16 17.28 1.65
CA PRO A 295 -13.34 17.67 2.41
C PRO A 295 -14.01 16.47 3.08
N VAL A 296 -14.51 16.68 4.31
CA VAL A 296 -15.27 15.66 5.04
C VAL A 296 -16.59 15.39 4.32
N ARG A 297 -16.85 14.13 3.99
CA ARG A 297 -18.07 13.69 3.31
C ARG A 297 -18.60 12.41 3.93
N ALA A 298 -19.90 12.20 3.81
CA ALA A 298 -20.49 10.90 4.07
C ALA A 298 -20.10 9.91 2.95
N PRO A 299 -20.07 8.60 3.22
CA PRO A 299 -19.98 7.60 2.15
C PRO A 299 -21.11 7.78 1.15
N GLY A 300 -20.78 7.80 -0.13
CA GLY A 300 -21.70 8.11 -1.22
C GLY A 300 -21.45 7.30 -2.47
N ALA A 301 -22.02 7.75 -3.58
CA ALA A 301 -21.90 7.11 -4.87
C ALA A 301 -20.45 7.14 -5.39
N TRP A 302 -20.06 6.12 -6.13
CA TRP A 302 -18.69 5.98 -6.63
C TRP A 302 -18.28 7.10 -7.60
N ALA A 303 -19.25 7.62 -8.37
CA ALA A 303 -19.01 8.75 -9.28
C ALA A 303 -18.56 10.02 -8.55
N GLU A 304 -18.90 10.16 -7.27
CA GLU A 304 -18.57 11.30 -6.43
C GLU A 304 -17.17 11.17 -5.79
N PHE A 305 -16.51 10.03 -5.97
CA PHE A 305 -15.19 9.79 -5.38
C PHE A 305 -14.13 10.79 -5.86
N LEU A 306 -14.27 11.29 -7.08
CA LEU A 306 -13.35 12.26 -7.68
C LEU A 306 -13.84 13.73 -7.57
N THR A 307 -15.03 13.96 -7.11
CA THR A 307 -15.54 15.32 -6.88
C THR A 307 -15.25 15.80 -5.46
#